data_c982cd4485d12218dea3105205487b93
#
_entry.id   c982cd4485d12218dea3105205487b93
#
_cell.length_a   1.000
_cell.length_b   1.000
_cell.length_c   1.000
_cell.angle_alpha   90.00
_cell.angle_beta   90.00
_cell.angle_gamma   90.00
#
_symmetry.space_group_name_H-M   'P 1'
#
loop_
_entity.id
_entity.type
_entity.pdbx_description
1 polymer ?
#
loop_
_entity_poly.entity_id
_entity_poly.type
_entity_poly.pdbx_seq_one_letter_code
_entity_poly.pdbx_strand_id
1 'polypeptide(L)'
;MGRLRIDEAFVLRWSGRYLEGVPQADAAIEEYLFTDVSATVRARGSLSRGEFLAIGTWKSPRVRSRLERNDARRVQTITSLAFAPDAVERASILIALSGVGEPIASAILAVWDPGRYTVYDWRATETLQTAGLFRASGGHVSWGLYLALCRELADRLDLPGADVPKLRLLDRALWAYSAHGIER
;
A
#
# COMPACT_ATOMS: atom_id res chain seq x y z
N MET A 1 -8.75 1.59 -29.85
CA MET A 1 -7.80 1.82 -28.74
C MET A 1 -7.43 0.45 -28.15
N GLY A 2 -6.15 0.05 -28.14
CA GLY A 2 -5.74 -1.25 -27.61
C GLY A 2 -6.01 -1.32 -26.09
N ARG A 3 -6.32 -2.50 -25.59
CA ARG A 3 -6.52 -2.74 -24.17
C ARG A 3 -5.20 -2.47 -23.41
N LEU A 4 -5.26 -1.73 -22.31
CA LEU A 4 -4.09 -1.48 -21.45
C LEU A 4 -3.51 -2.82 -20.98
N ARG A 5 -2.21 -3.02 -21.19
CA ARG A 5 -1.47 -4.19 -20.71
C ARG A 5 -0.58 -3.77 -19.54
N ILE A 6 -0.64 -4.55 -18.48
CA ILE A 6 0.26 -4.39 -17.32
C ILE A 6 1.33 -5.47 -17.47
N ASP A 7 2.44 -5.07 -18.09
CA ASP A 7 3.64 -5.88 -18.34
C ASP A 7 4.88 -5.19 -17.74
N GLU A 8 6.06 -5.77 -17.92
CA GLU A 8 7.32 -5.24 -17.40
C GLU A 8 7.57 -3.80 -17.87
N ALA A 9 7.34 -3.55 -19.17
CA ALA A 9 7.55 -2.22 -19.75
C ALA A 9 6.63 -1.18 -19.13
N PHE A 10 5.36 -1.55 -18.87
CA PHE A 10 4.41 -0.71 -18.14
C PHE A 10 4.93 -0.40 -16.74
N VAL A 11 5.32 -1.44 -15.98
CA VAL A 11 5.73 -1.27 -14.59
C VAL A 11 7.00 -0.42 -14.48
N LEU A 12 8.02 -0.70 -15.29
CA LEU A 12 9.26 0.08 -15.28
C LEU A 12 9.02 1.54 -15.66
N ARG A 13 8.24 1.78 -16.72
CA ARG A 13 7.91 3.13 -17.16
C ARG A 13 7.18 3.94 -16.09
N TRP A 14 6.12 3.39 -15.52
CA TRP A 14 5.23 4.14 -14.65
C TRP A 14 5.71 4.20 -13.19
N SER A 15 6.43 3.17 -12.70
CA SER A 15 7.06 3.26 -11.38
C SER A 15 8.15 4.34 -11.34
N GLY A 16 8.89 4.54 -12.44
CA GLY A 16 9.86 5.63 -12.57
C GLY A 16 9.23 7.02 -12.56
N ARG A 17 7.95 7.13 -12.93
CA ARG A 17 7.19 8.39 -12.95
C ARG A 17 6.38 8.66 -11.70
N TYR A 18 6.44 7.75 -10.73
CA TYR A 18 5.61 7.82 -9.51
C TYR A 18 5.80 9.11 -8.71
N LEU A 19 7.03 9.61 -8.63
CA LEU A 19 7.36 10.82 -7.89
C LEU A 19 7.23 12.10 -8.72
N GLU A 20 6.80 12.03 -9.99
CA GLU A 20 6.57 13.22 -10.81
C GLU A 20 5.46 14.07 -10.20
N GLY A 21 5.75 15.33 -9.87
CA GLY A 21 4.82 16.26 -9.25
C GLY A 21 4.51 16.00 -7.78
N VAL A 22 5.14 15.00 -7.15
CA VAL A 22 5.04 14.78 -5.70
C VAL A 22 5.95 15.78 -4.97
N PRO A 23 5.45 16.53 -3.97
CA PRO A 23 6.30 17.41 -3.17
C PRO A 23 7.45 16.65 -2.52
N GLN A 24 8.64 17.25 -2.48
CA GLN A 24 9.83 16.61 -1.91
C GLN A 24 9.63 16.10 -0.47
N ALA A 25 8.88 16.84 0.34
CA ALA A 25 8.55 16.45 1.71
C ALA A 25 7.73 15.16 1.77
N ASP A 26 6.78 14.98 0.85
CA ASP A 26 5.93 13.77 0.80
C ASP A 26 6.72 12.56 0.29
N ALA A 27 7.62 12.77 -0.69
CA ALA A 27 8.55 11.75 -1.16
C ALA A 27 9.50 11.29 -0.06
N ALA A 28 10.04 12.22 0.74
CA ALA A 28 10.94 11.90 1.85
C ALA A 28 10.20 11.12 2.98
N ILE A 29 8.94 11.46 3.26
CA ILE A 29 8.13 10.69 4.22
C ILE A 29 7.94 9.25 3.72
N GLU A 30 7.61 9.07 2.45
CA GLU A 30 7.43 7.73 1.89
C GLU A 30 8.72 6.91 1.97
N GLU A 31 9.85 7.50 1.57
CA GLU A 31 11.15 6.84 1.66
C GLU A 31 11.43 6.39 3.09
N TYR A 32 11.30 7.28 4.07
CA TYR A 32 11.45 6.98 5.50
C TYR A 32 10.55 5.83 5.96
N LEU A 33 9.28 5.80 5.52
CA LEU A 33 8.34 4.74 5.90
C LEU A 33 8.73 3.37 5.35
N PHE A 34 9.17 3.31 4.09
CA PHE A 34 9.48 2.04 3.43
C PHE A 34 10.94 1.57 3.63
N THR A 35 11.80 2.37 4.23
CA THR A 35 13.18 2.01 4.63
C THR A 35 13.28 1.86 6.14
N ASP A 36 13.38 2.96 6.88
CA ASP A 36 13.71 2.97 8.31
C ASP A 36 12.59 2.39 9.17
N VAL A 37 11.35 2.86 8.94
CA VAL A 37 10.19 2.36 9.69
C VAL A 37 9.96 0.89 9.37
N SER A 38 10.01 0.49 8.10
CA SER A 38 9.84 -0.90 7.68
C SER A 38 10.85 -1.83 8.36
N ALA A 39 12.14 -1.47 8.36
CA ALA A 39 13.18 -2.26 9.01
C ALA A 39 12.96 -2.37 10.53
N THR A 40 12.69 -1.23 11.17
CA THR A 40 12.47 -1.17 12.63
C THR A 40 11.24 -1.97 13.06
N VAL A 41 10.14 -1.84 12.32
CA VAL A 41 8.87 -2.51 12.64
C VAL A 41 8.97 -4.02 12.47
N ARG A 42 9.66 -4.48 11.41
CA ARG A 42 9.94 -5.93 11.23
C ARG A 42 10.77 -6.52 12.36
N ALA A 43 11.79 -5.79 12.80
CA ALA A 43 12.66 -6.25 13.89
C ALA A 43 11.92 -6.28 15.23
N ARG A 44 11.07 -5.29 15.51
CA ARG A 44 10.33 -5.15 16.76
C ARG A 44 9.03 -5.96 16.81
N GLY A 45 8.41 -6.24 15.67
CA GLY A 45 7.13 -6.95 15.57
C GLY A 45 5.92 -6.11 15.99
N SER A 46 6.03 -4.78 16.05
CA SER A 46 4.93 -3.87 16.38
C SER A 46 5.22 -2.45 15.95
N LEU A 47 4.19 -1.59 15.88
CA LEU A 47 4.33 -0.15 15.66
C LEU A 47 4.40 0.60 17.00
N SER A 48 5.24 1.63 17.06
CA SER A 48 5.06 2.73 18.00
C SER A 48 3.88 3.61 17.56
N ARG A 49 3.34 4.42 18.50
CA ARG A 49 2.27 5.38 18.16
C ARG A 49 2.72 6.40 17.11
N GLY A 50 3.98 6.84 17.15
CA GLY A 50 4.52 7.78 16.16
C GLY A 50 4.54 7.20 14.75
N GLU A 51 5.04 5.98 14.56
CA GLU A 51 5.06 5.27 13.28
C GLU A 51 3.64 5.01 12.76
N PHE A 52 2.73 4.59 13.63
CA PHE A 52 1.32 4.40 13.29
C PHE A 52 0.67 5.69 12.74
N LEU A 53 0.89 6.81 13.43
CA LEU A 53 0.37 8.10 12.99
C LEU A 53 1.04 8.55 11.69
N ALA A 54 2.34 8.32 11.52
CA ALA A 54 3.05 8.67 10.29
C ALA A 54 2.49 7.91 9.09
N ILE A 55 2.35 6.57 9.18
CA ILE A 55 1.79 5.74 8.12
C ILE A 55 0.35 6.15 7.79
N GLY A 56 -0.48 6.27 8.81
CA GLY A 56 -1.89 6.58 8.61
C GLY A 56 -2.12 7.98 8.03
N THR A 57 -1.34 8.97 8.46
CA THR A 57 -1.41 10.35 7.94
C THR A 57 -0.86 10.44 6.51
N TRP A 58 0.24 9.74 6.22
CA TRP A 58 0.75 9.61 4.85
C TRP A 58 -0.30 9.04 3.90
N LYS A 59 -0.98 7.97 4.29
CA LYS A 59 -2.03 7.36 3.47
C LYS A 59 -3.26 8.25 3.33
N SER A 60 -3.67 8.91 4.41
CA SER A 60 -4.86 9.77 4.41
C SER A 60 -4.80 10.82 5.53
N PRO A 61 -4.39 12.06 5.24
CA PRO A 61 -4.34 13.13 6.25
C PRO A 61 -5.69 13.37 6.95
N ARG A 62 -6.80 13.14 6.25
CA ARG A 62 -8.17 13.37 6.75
C ARG A 62 -8.56 12.51 7.97
N VAL A 63 -7.89 11.39 8.19
CA VAL A 63 -8.23 10.48 9.31
C VAL A 63 -7.39 10.73 10.56
N ARG A 64 -6.43 11.66 10.52
CA ARG A 64 -5.46 11.93 11.59
C ARG A 64 -6.11 12.04 12.98
N SER A 65 -7.16 12.85 13.10
CA SER A 65 -7.86 13.06 14.39
C SER A 65 -8.48 11.78 14.98
N ARG A 66 -8.87 10.82 14.12
CA ARG A 66 -9.35 9.51 14.56
C ARG A 66 -8.20 8.60 14.97
N LEU A 67 -7.09 8.62 14.21
CA LEU A 67 -5.89 7.85 14.55
C LEU A 67 -5.32 8.27 15.90
N GLU A 68 -5.32 9.56 16.21
CA GLU A 68 -4.82 10.12 17.47
C GLU A 68 -5.57 9.64 18.74
N ARG A 69 -6.78 9.07 18.60
CA ARG A 69 -7.55 8.48 19.68
C ARG A 69 -6.96 7.16 20.20
N ASN A 70 -6.02 6.56 19.47
CA ASN A 70 -5.34 5.36 19.90
C ASN A 70 -4.12 5.73 20.76
N ASP A 71 -4.07 5.23 21.97
CA ASP A 71 -2.89 5.36 22.83
C ASP A 71 -1.76 4.43 22.36
N ALA A 72 -0.55 4.62 22.92
CA ALA A 72 0.63 3.87 22.53
C ALA A 72 0.50 2.37 22.80
N ARG A 73 -0.10 2.01 23.96
CA ARG A 73 -0.28 0.60 24.36
C ARG A 73 -1.23 -0.12 23.41
N ARG A 74 -2.35 0.52 23.07
CA ARG A 74 -3.34 -0.05 22.14
C ARG A 74 -2.73 -0.27 20.74
N VAL A 75 -1.99 0.72 20.23
CA VAL A 75 -1.29 0.59 18.94
C VAL A 75 -0.33 -0.58 18.98
N GLN A 76 0.55 -0.63 19.99
CA GLN A 76 1.53 -1.70 20.12
C GLN A 76 0.87 -3.07 20.21
N THR A 77 -0.15 -3.23 21.06
CA THR A 77 -0.84 -4.51 21.26
C THR A 77 -1.51 -4.99 19.97
N ILE A 78 -2.30 -4.14 19.29
CA ILE A 78 -3.04 -4.53 18.09
C ILE A 78 -2.08 -4.83 16.93
N THR A 79 -1.04 -4.02 16.73
CA THR A 79 -0.08 -4.26 15.65
C THR A 79 0.81 -5.48 15.93
N SER A 80 1.16 -5.76 17.19
CA SER A 80 1.85 -6.99 17.57
C SER A 80 1.02 -8.24 17.23
N LEU A 81 -0.27 -8.23 17.52
CA LEU A 81 -1.18 -9.31 17.12
C LEU A 81 -1.28 -9.45 15.59
N ALA A 82 -1.40 -8.34 14.87
CA ALA A 82 -1.50 -8.37 13.42
C ALA A 82 -0.21 -8.85 12.75
N PHE A 83 0.95 -8.63 13.33
CA PHE A 83 2.25 -9.02 12.79
C PHE A 83 2.73 -10.39 13.28
N ALA A 84 2.03 -11.03 14.20
CA ALA A 84 2.36 -12.37 14.67
C ALA A 84 2.45 -13.38 13.50
N PRO A 85 3.37 -14.35 13.52
CA PRO A 85 3.58 -15.29 12.39
C PRO A 85 2.33 -16.05 11.99
N ASP A 86 1.51 -16.44 12.95
CA ASP A 86 0.28 -17.21 12.84
C ASP A 86 -0.99 -16.36 12.67
N ALA A 87 -0.86 -15.03 12.60
CA ALA A 87 -2.01 -14.16 12.48
C ALA A 87 -2.74 -14.40 11.14
N VAL A 88 -4.03 -14.68 11.24
CA VAL A 88 -4.97 -14.75 10.13
C VAL A 88 -5.73 -13.42 10.08
N GLU A 89 -6.18 -13.02 8.88
CA GLU A 89 -6.99 -11.79 8.72
C GLU A 89 -6.34 -10.52 9.31
N ARG A 90 -5.05 -10.32 9.07
CA ARG A 90 -4.25 -9.20 9.62
C ARG A 90 -4.90 -7.83 9.47
N ALA A 91 -5.53 -7.58 8.34
CA ALA A 91 -6.24 -6.32 8.10
C ALA A 91 -7.42 -6.15 9.05
N SER A 92 -8.19 -7.21 9.32
CA SER A 92 -9.31 -7.19 10.26
C SER A 92 -8.85 -6.92 11.69
N ILE A 93 -7.69 -7.45 12.10
CA ILE A 93 -7.07 -7.12 13.40
C ILE A 93 -6.75 -5.63 13.48
N LEU A 94 -6.14 -5.06 12.43
CA LEU A 94 -5.76 -3.65 12.39
C LEU A 94 -6.97 -2.70 12.40
N ILE A 95 -8.11 -3.09 11.83
CA ILE A 95 -9.36 -2.31 11.81
C ILE A 95 -9.91 -2.09 13.24
N ALA A 96 -9.50 -2.85 14.23
CA ALA A 96 -9.82 -2.58 15.64
C ALA A 96 -9.24 -1.25 16.16
N LEU A 97 -8.27 -0.65 15.46
CA LEU A 97 -7.75 0.67 15.79
C LEU A 97 -8.67 1.78 15.25
N SER A 98 -8.88 2.81 16.05
CA SER A 98 -9.70 3.96 15.66
C SER A 98 -9.14 4.64 14.41
N GLY A 99 -9.99 4.89 13.41
CA GLY A 99 -9.62 5.54 12.16
C GLY A 99 -8.99 4.62 11.12
N VAL A 100 -8.79 3.33 11.43
CA VAL A 100 -8.25 2.34 10.51
C VAL A 100 -9.38 1.63 9.78
N GLY A 101 -9.45 1.83 8.46
CA GLY A 101 -10.21 0.99 7.53
C GLY A 101 -9.24 0.22 6.62
N GLU A 102 -9.76 -0.56 5.67
CA GLU A 102 -8.93 -1.34 4.73
C GLU A 102 -7.78 -0.54 4.08
N PRO A 103 -7.97 0.72 3.61
CA PRO A 103 -6.89 1.47 3.00
C PRO A 103 -5.73 1.79 3.97
N ILE A 104 -6.02 2.10 5.24
CA ILE A 104 -4.99 2.35 6.25
C ILE A 104 -4.36 1.04 6.71
N ALA A 105 -5.15 -0.01 6.91
CA ALA A 105 -4.65 -1.35 7.26
C ALA A 105 -3.69 -1.87 6.17
N SER A 106 -4.04 -1.70 4.89
CA SER A 106 -3.18 -2.09 3.77
C SER A 106 -1.86 -1.32 3.75
N ALA A 107 -1.89 -0.01 4.05
CA ALA A 107 -0.68 0.80 4.14
C ALA A 107 0.23 0.35 5.29
N ILE A 108 -0.34 0.04 6.45
CA ILE A 108 0.40 -0.51 7.61
C ILE A 108 1.07 -1.84 7.21
N LEU A 109 0.34 -2.75 6.57
CA LEU A 109 0.86 -4.03 6.13
C LEU A 109 1.92 -3.89 5.04
N ALA A 110 1.74 -2.95 4.10
CA ALA A 110 2.70 -2.69 3.03
C ALA A 110 4.02 -2.10 3.56
N VAL A 111 3.97 -1.24 4.58
CA VAL A 111 5.18 -0.75 5.26
C VAL A 111 5.84 -1.86 6.07
N TRP A 112 5.07 -2.68 6.78
CA TRP A 112 5.62 -3.80 7.55
C TRP A 112 6.29 -4.86 6.67
N ASP A 113 5.64 -5.30 5.59
CA ASP A 113 6.18 -6.33 4.68
C ASP A 113 5.83 -6.01 3.22
N PRO A 114 6.59 -5.12 2.58
CA PRO A 114 6.33 -4.67 1.21
C PRO A 114 6.54 -5.76 0.14
N GLY A 115 7.16 -6.89 0.51
CA GLY A 115 7.26 -8.07 -0.35
C GLY A 115 5.97 -8.90 -0.41
N ARG A 116 5.10 -8.76 0.59
CA ARG A 116 3.87 -9.54 0.72
C ARG A 116 2.60 -8.73 0.60
N TYR A 117 2.66 -7.41 0.85
CA TYR A 117 1.50 -6.53 0.88
C TYR A 117 1.70 -5.30 0.01
N THR A 118 0.61 -4.77 -0.51
CA THR A 118 0.57 -3.57 -1.32
C THR A 118 -0.48 -2.59 -0.79
N VAL A 119 -0.36 -1.33 -1.12
CA VAL A 119 -1.26 -0.28 -0.64
C VAL A 119 -2.58 -0.31 -1.42
N TYR A 120 -3.69 -0.44 -0.72
CA TYR A 120 -5.01 -0.35 -1.33
C TYR A 120 -5.36 1.11 -1.63
N ASP A 121 -5.33 1.47 -2.89
CA ASP A 121 -5.57 2.82 -3.36
C ASP A 121 -6.54 2.86 -4.53
N TRP A 122 -7.43 3.86 -4.56
CA TRP A 122 -8.43 4.00 -5.60
C TRP A 122 -7.79 4.22 -6.99
N ARG A 123 -6.64 4.92 -7.07
CA ARG A 123 -5.92 5.14 -8.33
C ARG A 123 -5.37 3.83 -8.90
N ALA A 124 -4.76 3.02 -8.06
CA ALA A 124 -4.29 1.70 -8.47
C ALA A 124 -5.45 0.82 -8.93
N THR A 125 -6.58 0.86 -8.21
CA THR A 125 -7.82 0.17 -8.58
C THR A 125 -8.35 0.65 -9.93
N GLU A 126 -8.39 1.96 -10.20
CA GLU A 126 -8.80 2.55 -11.47
C GLU A 126 -7.94 2.03 -12.64
N THR A 127 -6.63 1.95 -12.46
CA THR A 127 -5.70 1.41 -13.46
C THR A 127 -5.99 -0.05 -13.79
N LEU A 128 -6.20 -0.89 -12.76
CA LEU A 128 -6.55 -2.29 -12.95
C LEU A 128 -7.90 -2.49 -13.64
N GLN A 129 -8.88 -1.63 -13.36
CA GLN A 129 -10.17 -1.60 -14.06
C GLN A 129 -10.01 -1.19 -15.51
N THR A 130 -9.21 -0.16 -15.80
CA THR A 130 -8.89 0.30 -17.16
C THR A 130 -8.21 -0.80 -17.98
N ALA A 131 -7.35 -1.60 -17.32
CA ALA A 131 -6.77 -2.80 -17.92
C ALA A 131 -7.76 -3.97 -18.08
N GLY A 132 -8.99 -3.84 -17.57
CA GLY A 132 -10.04 -4.87 -17.62
C GLY A 132 -9.69 -6.14 -16.83
N LEU A 133 -8.83 -6.00 -15.81
CA LEU A 133 -8.40 -7.14 -14.98
C LEU A 133 -9.43 -7.48 -13.92
N PHE A 134 -10.27 -6.53 -13.53
CA PHE A 134 -11.49 -6.81 -12.76
C PHE A 134 -12.58 -5.76 -13.02
N ARG A 135 -13.81 -6.14 -12.68
CA ARG A 135 -14.95 -5.23 -12.69
C ARG A 135 -15.41 -5.05 -11.25
N ALA A 136 -15.55 -3.81 -10.84
CA ALA A 136 -16.15 -3.52 -9.54
C ALA A 136 -17.64 -3.81 -9.62
N SER A 137 -18.14 -4.83 -8.93
CA SER A 137 -19.57 -5.00 -8.68
C SER A 137 -19.99 -3.94 -7.67
N GLY A 138 -20.80 -2.96 -8.09
CA GLY A 138 -21.23 -1.88 -7.22
C GLY A 138 -20.14 -0.87 -6.81
N GLY A 139 -19.03 -0.76 -7.57
CA GLY A 139 -17.98 0.25 -7.34
C GLY A 139 -16.94 -0.10 -6.26
N HIS A 140 -17.11 -1.20 -5.52
CA HIS A 140 -16.17 -1.60 -4.47
C HIS A 140 -15.47 -2.92 -4.82
N VAL A 141 -14.15 -2.95 -4.67
CA VAL A 141 -13.32 -4.16 -4.76
C VAL A 141 -12.85 -4.50 -3.36
N SER A 142 -13.01 -5.74 -2.91
CA SER A 142 -12.50 -6.12 -1.61
C SER A 142 -10.97 -6.08 -1.58
N TRP A 143 -10.41 -5.68 -0.45
CA TRP A 143 -8.98 -5.68 -0.22
C TRP A 143 -8.32 -7.03 -0.55
N GLY A 144 -8.94 -8.14 -0.13
CA GLY A 144 -8.41 -9.48 -0.38
C GLY A 144 -8.28 -9.81 -1.86
N LEU A 145 -9.28 -9.48 -2.67
CA LEU A 145 -9.25 -9.69 -4.12
C LEU A 145 -8.20 -8.79 -4.79
N TYR A 146 -8.13 -7.52 -4.40
CA TYR A 146 -7.12 -6.57 -4.88
C TYR A 146 -5.70 -7.09 -4.60
N LEU A 147 -5.43 -7.51 -3.37
CA LEU A 147 -4.12 -8.02 -2.97
C LEU A 147 -3.75 -9.30 -3.73
N ALA A 148 -4.69 -10.24 -3.89
CA ALA A 148 -4.47 -11.47 -4.62
C ALA A 148 -4.10 -11.18 -6.09
N LEU A 149 -4.83 -10.28 -6.75
CA LEU A 149 -4.55 -9.86 -8.11
C LEU A 149 -3.17 -9.19 -8.25
N CYS A 150 -2.84 -8.27 -7.33
CA CYS A 150 -1.52 -7.60 -7.37
C CYS A 150 -0.37 -8.59 -7.18
N ARG A 151 -0.51 -9.58 -6.31
CA ARG A 151 0.48 -10.66 -6.13
C ARG A 151 0.63 -11.48 -7.40
N GLU A 152 -0.48 -11.95 -7.96
CA GLU A 152 -0.47 -12.73 -9.20
C GLU A 152 0.20 -11.96 -10.35
N LEU A 153 -0.07 -10.66 -10.49
CA LEU A 153 0.59 -9.82 -11.48
C LEU A 153 2.09 -9.69 -11.19
N ALA A 154 2.49 -9.40 -9.96
CA ALA A 154 3.89 -9.25 -9.58
C ALA A 154 4.69 -10.55 -9.77
N ASP A 155 4.08 -11.71 -9.50
CA ASP A 155 4.72 -13.02 -9.67
C ASP A 155 4.96 -13.36 -11.15
N ARG A 156 4.09 -12.91 -12.04
CA ARG A 156 4.21 -13.13 -13.50
C ARG A 156 5.21 -12.21 -14.19
N LEU A 157 5.57 -11.09 -13.55
CA LEU A 157 6.46 -10.09 -14.15
C LEU A 157 7.92 -10.44 -13.86
N ASP A 158 8.74 -10.42 -14.90
CA ASP A 158 10.19 -10.49 -14.78
C ASP A 158 10.74 -9.07 -14.54
N LEU A 159 10.56 -8.60 -13.31
CA LEU A 159 11.09 -7.30 -12.91
C LEU A 159 12.51 -7.46 -12.37
N PRO A 160 13.47 -6.62 -12.78
CA PRO A 160 14.83 -6.70 -12.29
C PRO A 160 14.84 -6.71 -10.77
N GLY A 161 15.57 -7.69 -10.21
CA GLY A 161 15.75 -7.88 -8.77
C GLY A 161 16.36 -6.60 -8.21
N ALA A 162 15.51 -5.79 -7.63
CA ALA A 162 15.89 -4.50 -7.17
C ALA A 162 15.85 -4.48 -5.66
N ASP A 163 16.47 -3.48 -5.12
CA ASP A 163 16.32 -3.07 -3.72
C ASP A 163 14.86 -2.80 -3.34
N VAL A 164 13.96 -2.67 -4.33
CA VAL A 164 12.52 -2.43 -4.16
C VAL A 164 11.71 -3.69 -4.52
N PRO A 165 10.88 -4.21 -3.62
CA PRO A 165 10.02 -5.37 -3.88
C PRO A 165 9.11 -5.19 -5.11
N LYS A 166 8.91 -6.25 -5.89
CA LYS A 166 8.08 -6.24 -7.12
C LYS A 166 6.67 -5.68 -6.87
N LEU A 167 6.05 -6.04 -5.76
CA LEU A 167 4.73 -5.50 -5.37
C LEU A 167 4.76 -3.99 -5.20
N ARG A 168 5.85 -3.44 -4.66
CA ARG A 168 5.99 -1.98 -4.49
C ARG A 168 6.22 -1.27 -5.82
N LEU A 169 6.98 -1.86 -6.74
CA LEU A 169 7.14 -1.33 -8.11
C LEU A 169 5.80 -1.32 -8.84
N LEU A 170 5.05 -2.42 -8.75
CA LEU A 170 3.72 -2.52 -9.35
C LEU A 170 2.75 -1.48 -8.75
N ASP A 171 2.70 -1.34 -7.44
CA ASP A 171 1.87 -0.35 -6.73
C ASP A 171 2.14 1.08 -7.23
N ARG A 172 3.41 1.48 -7.27
CA ARG A 172 3.84 2.78 -7.80
C ARG A 172 3.41 2.98 -9.25
N ALA A 173 3.58 1.95 -10.09
CA ALA A 173 3.22 2.02 -11.50
C ALA A 173 1.71 2.17 -11.71
N LEU A 174 0.91 1.41 -11.00
CA LEU A 174 -0.55 1.48 -11.06
C LEU A 174 -1.05 2.86 -10.63
N TRP A 175 -0.52 3.39 -9.53
CA TRP A 175 -0.87 4.71 -9.03
C TRP A 175 -0.48 5.82 -10.03
N ALA A 176 0.76 5.77 -10.52
CA ALA A 176 1.30 6.78 -11.44
C ALA A 176 0.54 6.82 -12.77
N TYR A 177 0.14 5.67 -13.32
CA TYR A 177 -0.66 5.64 -14.54
C TYR A 177 -2.01 6.32 -14.34
N SER A 178 -2.72 6.06 -13.25
CA SER A 178 -3.97 6.77 -12.96
C SER A 178 -3.76 8.28 -12.75
N ALA A 179 -2.63 8.67 -12.15
CA ALA A 179 -2.35 10.07 -11.85
C ALA A 179 -1.94 10.88 -13.10
N HIS A 180 -1.19 10.29 -14.01
CA HIS A 180 -0.48 11.00 -15.08
C HIS A 180 -0.75 10.44 -16.50
N GLY A 181 -1.31 9.24 -16.63
CA GLY A 181 -1.50 8.54 -17.91
C GLY A 181 -2.94 8.46 -18.37
N ILE A 182 -3.92 8.65 -17.51
CA ILE A 182 -5.34 8.70 -17.87
C ILE A 182 -5.70 10.15 -18.20
N GLU A 183 -6.06 10.39 -19.45
CA GLU A 183 -6.67 11.66 -19.86
C GLU A 183 -8.05 11.80 -19.19
N ARG A 184 -8.28 12.91 -18.49
CA ARG A 184 -9.51 13.23 -17.75
C ARG A 184 -10.23 14.41 -18.35
#